data_69039fbcd38ca1c0a9f180a2fc65be8e
#
_entry.id   69039fbcd38ca1c0a9f180a2fc65be8e
#
_cell.length_a   1.000
_cell.length_b   1.000
_cell.length_c   1.000
_cell.angle_alpha   90.00
_cell.angle_beta   90.00
_cell.angle_gamma   90.00
#
_symmetry.space_group_name_H-M   'P 1'
#
loop_
_entity.id
_entity.type
_entity.pdbx_description
1 polymer ?
#
loop_
_entity_poly.entity_id
_entity_poly.type
_entity_poly.pdbx_seq_one_letter_code
_entity_poly.pdbx_strand_id
1 'polypeptide(L)'
;MQTANTTADVLLDAPRPSVWHTLSRILLLALPFAVGAAATSTLNLGKVALLARVPDTGALATLSLLQPSFILALAIMEGLAITAQVFSARSRHNWPRRGTQRAVYRLCRNGVLLFAVVAALGYAAAQMLTVEDAELRVILDHFPLFMLSLVPFVVFDIFYGAMRGQGKVLLGLLPFMGLVALDLSTTYVLVSSYGWGFEAVLVGNLVGPVLMLPVIAWLLHREVRSGDDSPEEPFRIRMRQLQIGVGIPVFSSIVVGFVSASVVFPILAKIGEDSASAFFVVLRYRIAFMIPAIAIGSAIAILVNQLAEEGQTAQRLRYLVIGVPFMLSLYAAVTALLPQWGGALDLLVPAQAEALRQATDEMFAALLVTFFLVSGSAMLQVILEQLGRGVQVLVITFLIEAGTCAGVVWAMMQGAEMGLILDILIAAAALSFGLFAVQFLLLLRKLGRADAV
;
A
#
# COMPACT_ATOMS: atom_id res chain seq x y z
N MET A 1 26.75 -41.47 -24.69
CA MET A 1 25.80 -40.45 -25.21
C MET A 1 24.36 -40.92 -25.00
N GLN A 2 24.00 -41.43 -23.85
CA GLN A 2 22.68 -42.05 -23.55
C GLN A 2 22.12 -41.65 -22.16
N THR A 3 22.67 -40.68 -21.44
CA THR A 3 22.26 -40.31 -20.07
C THR A 3 21.56 -38.93 -19.99
N ALA A 4 21.38 -38.23 -21.12
CA ALA A 4 20.76 -36.91 -21.11
C ALA A 4 19.22 -36.91 -21.32
N ASN A 5 18.62 -38.00 -21.79
CA ASN A 5 17.17 -38.05 -22.08
C ASN A 5 16.30 -38.48 -20.89
N THR A 6 16.86 -39.01 -19.84
CA THR A 6 16.08 -39.54 -18.69
C THR A 6 15.63 -38.43 -17.72
N THR A 7 16.28 -37.30 -17.69
CA THR A 7 15.91 -36.18 -16.80
C THR A 7 14.78 -35.30 -17.37
N ALA A 8 14.64 -35.22 -18.68
CA ALA A 8 13.58 -34.46 -19.34
C ALA A 8 12.22 -35.18 -19.22
N ASP A 9 12.20 -36.52 -19.34
CA ASP A 9 10.96 -37.30 -19.22
C ASP A 9 10.42 -37.36 -17.80
N VAL A 10 11.28 -37.33 -16.77
CA VAL A 10 10.86 -37.32 -15.34
C VAL A 10 10.24 -35.96 -14.94
N LEU A 11 10.58 -34.86 -15.63
CA LEU A 11 9.97 -33.54 -15.37
C LEU A 11 8.60 -33.36 -16.04
N LEU A 12 8.27 -34.16 -17.03
CA LEU A 12 6.98 -34.13 -17.73
C LEU A 12 5.85 -34.88 -16.97
N ASP A 13 6.22 -35.79 -16.06
CA ASP A 13 5.27 -36.64 -15.29
C ASP A 13 4.97 -36.10 -13.88
N ALA A 14 5.51 -34.98 -13.46
CA ALA A 14 5.12 -34.37 -12.19
C ALA A 14 3.65 -33.95 -12.25
N PRO A 15 2.76 -34.48 -11.37
CA PRO A 15 1.35 -34.18 -11.41
C PRO A 15 1.15 -32.68 -11.30
N ARG A 16 0.52 -32.09 -12.33
CA ARG A 16 0.22 -30.64 -12.35
C ARG A 16 -0.55 -30.29 -11.08
N PRO A 17 -0.05 -29.39 -10.23
CA PRO A 17 -0.72 -29.06 -8.98
C PRO A 17 -2.18 -28.68 -9.29
N SER A 18 -3.15 -29.12 -8.47
CA SER A 18 -4.57 -28.82 -8.70
C SER A 18 -4.83 -27.31 -8.67
N VAL A 19 -5.92 -26.85 -9.30
CA VAL A 19 -6.35 -25.45 -9.22
C VAL A 19 -6.52 -25.02 -7.76
N TRP A 20 -7.11 -25.90 -6.94
CA TRP A 20 -7.31 -25.68 -5.52
C TRP A 20 -5.99 -25.50 -4.74
N HIS A 21 -4.96 -26.24 -5.08
CA HIS A 21 -3.63 -26.05 -4.51
C HIS A 21 -3.02 -24.69 -4.84
N THR A 22 -3.25 -24.21 -6.07
CA THR A 22 -2.80 -22.86 -6.49
C THR A 22 -3.52 -21.78 -5.69
N LEU A 23 -4.84 -21.87 -5.56
CA LEU A 23 -5.66 -20.92 -4.82
C LEU A 23 -5.36 -20.92 -3.33
N SER A 24 -5.21 -22.11 -2.71
CA SER A 24 -4.90 -22.20 -1.29
C SER A 24 -3.55 -21.55 -0.95
N ARG A 25 -2.53 -21.71 -1.81
CA ARG A 25 -1.22 -21.04 -1.63
C ARG A 25 -1.34 -19.52 -1.71
N ILE A 26 -2.16 -19.00 -2.64
CA ILE A 26 -2.42 -17.55 -2.74
C ILE A 26 -3.10 -17.06 -1.46
N LEU A 27 -4.18 -17.73 -1.03
CA LEU A 27 -4.94 -17.31 0.16
C LEU A 27 -4.12 -17.40 1.45
N LEU A 28 -3.34 -18.48 1.63
CA LEU A 28 -2.45 -18.63 2.79
C LEU A 28 -1.40 -17.51 2.88
N LEU A 29 -0.94 -17.00 1.76
CA LEU A 29 -0.01 -15.89 1.73
C LEU A 29 -0.74 -14.54 1.88
N ALA A 30 -1.92 -14.38 1.28
CA ALA A 30 -2.69 -13.14 1.28
C ALA A 30 -3.30 -12.81 2.66
N LEU A 31 -3.74 -13.83 3.42
CA LEU A 31 -4.39 -13.62 4.71
C LEU A 31 -3.51 -12.86 5.72
N PRO A 32 -2.24 -13.23 5.96
CA PRO A 32 -1.36 -12.46 6.85
C PRO A 32 -1.12 -11.03 6.36
N PHE A 33 -1.10 -10.78 5.04
CA PHE A 33 -1.03 -9.42 4.50
C PHE A 33 -2.26 -8.60 4.85
N ALA A 34 -3.45 -9.18 4.68
CA ALA A 34 -4.71 -8.52 5.01
C ALA A 34 -4.78 -8.18 6.51
N VAL A 35 -4.33 -9.09 7.38
CA VAL A 35 -4.22 -8.83 8.82
C VAL A 35 -3.23 -7.71 9.12
N GLY A 36 -2.08 -7.68 8.46
CA GLY A 36 -1.10 -6.59 8.59
C GLY A 36 -1.67 -5.23 8.17
N ALA A 37 -2.40 -5.19 7.06
CA ALA A 37 -3.06 -3.97 6.60
C ALA A 37 -4.17 -3.49 7.58
N ALA A 38 -4.96 -4.42 8.14
CA ALA A 38 -5.92 -4.12 9.18
C ALA A 38 -5.25 -3.57 10.46
N ALA A 39 -4.09 -4.13 10.84
CA ALA A 39 -3.31 -3.64 11.97
C ALA A 39 -2.79 -2.21 11.75
N THR A 40 -2.34 -1.87 10.53
CA THR A 40 -1.96 -0.50 10.17
C THR A 40 -3.14 0.47 10.31
N SER A 41 -4.32 0.06 9.84
CA SER A 41 -5.55 0.84 9.99
C SER A 41 -5.91 1.03 11.45
N THR A 42 -5.79 -0.01 12.27
CA THR A 42 -6.01 0.03 13.72
C THR A 42 -5.03 0.98 14.42
N LEU A 43 -3.76 0.98 14.02
CA LEU A 43 -2.76 1.90 14.56
C LEU A 43 -3.16 3.37 14.30
N ASN A 44 -3.52 3.69 13.05
CA ASN A 44 -3.87 5.05 12.67
C ASN A 44 -5.17 5.53 13.33
N LEU A 45 -6.23 4.71 13.30
CA LEU A 45 -7.51 5.03 13.93
C LEU A 45 -7.38 5.07 15.47
N GLY A 46 -6.57 4.19 16.04
CA GLY A 46 -6.30 4.16 17.48
C GLY A 46 -5.66 5.45 17.98
N LYS A 47 -4.67 5.99 17.26
CA LYS A 47 -4.06 7.30 17.58
C LYS A 47 -5.08 8.44 17.55
N VAL A 48 -5.91 8.49 16.52
CA VAL A 48 -6.99 9.47 16.40
C VAL A 48 -7.96 9.35 17.60
N ALA A 49 -8.40 8.12 17.90
CA ALA A 49 -9.33 7.87 19.00
C ALA A 49 -8.74 8.20 20.40
N LEU A 50 -7.42 8.02 20.56
CA LEU A 50 -6.74 8.38 21.81
C LEU A 50 -6.63 9.90 21.97
N LEU A 51 -6.21 10.61 20.91
CA LEU A 51 -6.12 12.08 20.95
C LEU A 51 -7.47 12.76 21.05
N ALA A 52 -8.53 12.19 20.48
CA ALA A 52 -9.89 12.71 20.63
C ALA A 52 -10.42 12.70 22.09
N ARG A 53 -9.76 11.95 22.98
CA ARG A 53 -10.08 11.89 24.41
C ARG A 53 -9.31 12.91 25.25
N VAL A 54 -8.31 13.56 24.68
CA VAL A 54 -7.54 14.61 25.36
C VAL A 54 -8.44 15.87 25.45
N PRO A 55 -8.51 16.54 26.60
CA PRO A 55 -9.28 17.79 26.73
C PRO A 55 -8.77 18.90 25.83
N ASP A 56 -7.50 18.87 25.46
CA ASP A 56 -6.88 19.79 24.49
C ASP A 56 -7.21 19.37 23.07
N THR A 57 -8.06 20.15 22.42
CA THR A 57 -8.45 19.95 21.00
C THR A 57 -7.29 20.22 20.02
N GLY A 58 -6.23 20.92 20.43
CA GLY A 58 -5.08 21.25 19.61
C GLY A 58 -4.29 20.01 19.14
N ALA A 59 -4.19 18.99 20.00
CA ALA A 59 -3.45 17.75 19.67
C ALA A 59 -4.06 16.99 18.48
N LEU A 60 -5.38 16.85 18.44
CA LEU A 60 -6.08 16.22 17.33
C LEU A 60 -6.01 17.07 16.07
N ALA A 61 -6.16 18.38 16.20
CA ALA A 61 -6.02 19.31 15.08
C ALA A 61 -4.61 19.23 14.46
N THR A 62 -3.56 19.23 15.29
CA THR A 62 -2.16 19.07 14.83
C THR A 62 -1.97 17.75 14.06
N LEU A 63 -2.48 16.63 14.57
CA LEU A 63 -2.41 15.34 13.85
C LEU A 63 -3.13 15.41 12.50
N SER A 64 -4.29 16.07 12.45
CA SER A 64 -5.08 16.23 11.22
C SER A 64 -4.35 17.09 10.19
N LEU A 65 -3.73 18.19 10.62
CA LEU A 65 -2.95 19.09 9.75
C LEU A 65 -1.69 18.38 9.20
N LEU A 66 -1.11 17.41 9.94
CA LEU A 66 0.04 16.63 9.50
C LEU A 66 -0.34 15.42 8.63
N GLN A 67 -1.61 15.18 8.34
CA GLN A 67 -2.04 14.07 7.49
C GLN A 67 -1.37 14.05 6.10
N PRO A 68 -1.17 15.18 5.39
CA PRO A 68 -0.39 15.19 4.14
C PRO A 68 1.05 14.71 4.33
N SER A 69 1.67 15.10 5.43
CA SER A 69 3.03 14.69 5.79
C SER A 69 3.13 13.17 6.02
N PHE A 70 2.11 12.59 6.64
CA PHE A 70 2.02 11.14 6.82
C PHE A 70 1.90 10.40 5.48
N ILE A 71 1.13 10.92 4.53
CA ILE A 71 1.00 10.29 3.20
C ILE A 71 2.33 10.36 2.44
N LEU A 72 3.08 11.48 2.53
CA LEU A 72 4.43 11.56 1.98
C LEU A 72 5.36 10.53 2.62
N ALA A 73 5.34 10.40 3.95
CA ALA A 73 6.11 9.40 4.66
C ALA A 73 5.74 7.97 4.22
N LEU A 74 4.43 7.68 4.11
CA LEU A 74 3.92 6.40 3.64
C LEU A 74 4.39 6.09 2.22
N ALA A 75 4.36 7.06 1.31
CA ALA A 75 4.85 6.88 -0.05
C ALA A 75 6.33 6.48 -0.10
N ILE A 76 7.17 7.13 0.71
CA ILE A 76 8.59 6.80 0.84
C ILE A 76 8.75 5.38 1.42
N MET A 77 8.05 5.06 2.49
CA MET A 77 8.11 3.75 3.16
C MET A 77 7.72 2.63 2.21
N GLU A 78 6.56 2.73 1.57
CA GLU A 78 6.07 1.70 0.64
C GLU A 78 6.99 1.53 -0.57
N GLY A 79 7.51 2.61 -1.16
CA GLY A 79 8.47 2.54 -2.27
C GLY A 79 9.72 1.74 -1.91
N LEU A 80 10.24 1.91 -0.70
CA LEU A 80 11.42 1.19 -0.20
C LEU A 80 11.09 -0.24 0.24
N ALA A 81 9.99 -0.45 0.96
CA ALA A 81 9.57 -1.77 1.46
C ALA A 81 9.20 -2.72 0.32
N ILE A 82 8.47 -2.25 -0.70
CA ILE A 82 8.14 -3.05 -1.89
C ILE A 82 9.41 -3.35 -2.71
N THR A 83 10.36 -2.41 -2.80
CA THR A 83 11.67 -2.68 -3.42
C THR A 83 12.40 -3.82 -2.68
N ALA A 84 12.43 -3.79 -1.33
CA ALA A 84 13.01 -4.85 -0.51
C ALA A 84 12.28 -6.18 -0.70
N GLN A 85 10.95 -6.15 -0.76
CA GLN A 85 10.10 -7.32 -0.98
C GLN A 85 10.40 -8.00 -2.32
N VAL A 86 10.42 -7.24 -3.42
CA VAL A 86 10.67 -7.77 -4.75
C VAL A 86 12.11 -8.27 -4.89
N PHE A 87 13.09 -7.54 -4.35
CA PHE A 87 14.48 -8.00 -4.33
C PHE A 87 14.61 -9.33 -3.56
N SER A 88 14.03 -9.39 -2.38
CA SER A 88 14.07 -10.58 -1.53
C SER A 88 13.38 -11.80 -2.17
N ALA A 89 12.23 -11.58 -2.83
CA ALA A 89 11.50 -12.63 -3.55
C ALA A 89 12.33 -13.22 -4.70
N ARG A 90 12.91 -12.35 -5.54
CA ARG A 90 13.74 -12.76 -6.69
C ARG A 90 15.10 -13.31 -6.30
N SER A 91 15.60 -12.96 -5.12
CA SER A 91 16.94 -13.35 -4.66
C SER A 91 16.96 -14.65 -3.87
N ARG A 92 15.80 -15.29 -3.69
CA ARG A 92 15.67 -16.46 -2.81
C ARG A 92 16.61 -17.60 -3.14
N HIS A 93 16.92 -17.81 -4.42
CA HIS A 93 17.77 -18.90 -4.90
C HIS A 93 19.17 -18.45 -5.34
N ASN A 94 19.25 -17.31 -6.04
CA ASN A 94 20.49 -16.87 -6.70
C ASN A 94 21.31 -15.87 -5.86
N TRP A 95 20.69 -15.25 -4.88
CA TRP A 95 21.34 -14.23 -4.03
C TRP A 95 21.01 -14.54 -2.58
N PRO A 96 21.70 -15.51 -2.00
CA PRO A 96 21.35 -15.97 -0.67
C PRO A 96 21.54 -14.86 0.39
N ARG A 97 21.81 -15.23 1.60
CA ARG A 97 21.82 -14.40 2.80
C ARG A 97 22.47 -13.02 2.65
N ARG A 98 23.70 -12.96 2.12
CA ARG A 98 24.45 -11.69 2.03
C ARG A 98 23.86 -10.71 1.02
N GLY A 99 23.37 -11.18 -0.11
CA GLY A 99 22.73 -10.34 -1.12
C GLY A 99 21.47 -9.66 -0.59
N THR A 100 20.57 -10.43 0.04
CA THR A 100 19.34 -9.88 0.64
C THR A 100 19.64 -8.93 1.79
N GLN A 101 20.58 -9.27 2.68
CA GLN A 101 20.97 -8.38 3.78
C GLN A 101 21.58 -7.08 3.27
N ARG A 102 22.50 -7.15 2.29
CA ARG A 102 23.10 -5.97 1.67
C ARG A 102 22.05 -5.05 1.04
N ALA A 103 21.02 -5.65 0.40
CA ALA A 103 19.90 -4.89 -0.16
C ALA A 103 19.10 -4.16 0.93
N VAL A 104 18.71 -4.88 1.98
CA VAL A 104 17.96 -4.33 3.11
C VAL A 104 18.74 -3.20 3.77
N TYR A 105 20.00 -3.41 4.16
CA TYR A 105 20.81 -2.35 4.79
C TYR A 105 21.01 -1.13 3.89
N ARG A 106 21.17 -1.31 2.58
CA ARG A 106 21.27 -0.21 1.62
C ARG A 106 19.96 0.58 1.54
N LEU A 107 18.82 -0.09 1.50
CA LEU A 107 17.50 0.55 1.50
C LEU A 107 17.23 1.25 2.82
N CYS A 108 17.57 0.66 3.97
CA CYS A 108 17.47 1.29 5.28
C CYS A 108 18.30 2.59 5.34
N ARG A 109 19.56 2.54 4.90
CA ARG A 109 20.39 3.74 4.82
C ARG A 109 19.77 4.82 3.93
N ASN A 110 19.25 4.44 2.76
CA ASN A 110 18.61 5.39 1.84
C ASN A 110 17.31 5.96 2.47
N GLY A 111 16.54 5.14 3.16
CA GLY A 111 15.33 5.57 3.88
C GLY A 111 15.65 6.57 4.99
N VAL A 112 16.59 6.24 5.86
CA VAL A 112 17.03 7.15 6.93
C VAL A 112 17.54 8.48 6.37
N LEU A 113 18.39 8.43 5.31
CA LEU A 113 18.90 9.65 4.67
C LEU A 113 17.77 10.48 4.04
N LEU A 114 16.82 9.84 3.38
CA LEU A 114 15.71 10.54 2.75
C LEU A 114 14.81 11.21 3.78
N PHE A 115 14.46 10.53 4.87
CA PHE A 115 13.69 11.10 5.97
C PHE A 115 14.46 12.25 6.67
N ALA A 116 15.75 12.08 6.88
CA ALA A 116 16.58 13.14 7.46
C ALA A 116 16.66 14.38 6.55
N VAL A 117 16.82 14.20 5.24
CA VAL A 117 16.83 15.31 4.27
C VAL A 117 15.47 16.00 4.24
N VAL A 118 14.37 15.25 4.19
CA VAL A 118 13.00 15.83 4.19
C VAL A 118 12.74 16.59 5.48
N ALA A 119 13.14 16.04 6.64
CA ALA A 119 13.01 16.73 7.92
C ALA A 119 13.88 18.00 7.98
N ALA A 120 15.13 17.95 7.48
CA ALA A 120 16.03 19.11 7.43
C ALA A 120 15.49 20.22 6.52
N LEU A 121 14.91 19.87 5.36
CA LEU A 121 14.25 20.82 4.47
C LEU A 121 13.02 21.45 5.14
N GLY A 122 12.22 20.64 5.84
CA GLY A 122 11.07 21.15 6.62
C GLY A 122 11.51 22.11 7.72
N TYR A 123 12.59 21.77 8.46
CA TYR A 123 13.17 22.64 9.47
C TYR A 123 13.69 23.95 8.87
N ALA A 124 14.42 23.88 7.76
CA ALA A 124 14.89 25.07 7.06
C ALA A 124 13.72 25.96 6.58
N ALA A 125 12.65 25.35 6.05
CA ALA A 125 11.44 26.05 5.65
C ALA A 125 10.78 26.77 6.85
N ALA A 126 10.68 26.09 8.01
CA ALA A 126 10.12 26.66 9.23
C ALA A 126 10.93 27.89 9.73
N GLN A 127 12.24 27.92 9.50
CA GLN A 127 13.11 29.06 9.90
C GLN A 127 13.12 30.20 8.89
N MET A 128 12.91 29.89 7.60
CA MET A 128 13.04 30.88 6.52
C MET A 128 11.72 31.55 6.13
N LEU A 129 10.59 30.83 6.32
CA LEU A 129 9.29 31.34 5.92
C LEU A 129 8.60 32.05 7.08
N THR A 130 8.35 33.34 6.91
CA THR A 130 7.43 34.09 7.78
C THR A 130 6.00 33.83 7.30
N VAL A 131 5.31 32.93 7.99
CA VAL A 131 3.95 32.51 7.63
C VAL A 131 2.96 33.19 8.59
N GLU A 132 1.98 33.92 8.04
CA GLU A 132 0.90 34.57 8.80
C GLU A 132 -0.23 33.57 9.13
N ASP A 133 -0.37 32.51 8.30
CA ASP A 133 -1.37 31.46 8.48
C ASP A 133 -0.99 30.55 9.68
N ALA A 134 -1.86 30.55 10.69
CA ALA A 134 -1.66 29.79 11.92
C ALA A 134 -1.58 28.27 11.68
N GLU A 135 -2.38 27.72 10.76
CA GLU A 135 -2.40 26.28 10.45
C GLU A 135 -1.10 25.84 9.77
N LEU A 136 -0.65 26.62 8.79
CA LEU A 136 0.62 26.35 8.10
C LEU A 136 1.81 26.46 9.05
N ARG A 137 1.75 27.35 10.01
CA ARG A 137 2.76 27.49 11.06
C ARG A 137 2.82 26.25 11.94
N VAL A 138 1.69 25.71 12.37
CA VAL A 138 1.61 24.45 13.14
C VAL A 138 2.21 23.30 12.34
N ILE A 139 1.93 23.21 11.04
CA ILE A 139 2.53 22.19 10.17
C ILE A 139 4.05 22.33 10.14
N LEU A 140 4.57 23.51 9.88
CA LEU A 140 6.02 23.75 9.76
C LEU A 140 6.76 23.47 11.06
N ASP A 141 6.18 23.81 12.20
CA ASP A 141 6.81 23.61 13.51
C ASP A 141 6.88 22.12 13.90
N HIS A 142 5.88 21.33 13.55
CA HIS A 142 5.80 19.91 13.95
C HIS A 142 6.31 18.93 12.88
N PHE A 143 6.34 19.31 11.60
CA PHE A 143 6.71 18.45 10.48
C PHE A 143 8.10 17.79 10.63
N PRO A 144 9.18 18.54 11.02
CA PRO A 144 10.51 17.92 11.11
C PRO A 144 10.58 16.81 12.16
N LEU A 145 10.02 17.04 13.34
CA LEU A 145 9.98 16.06 14.44
C LEU A 145 9.08 14.88 14.07
N PHE A 146 7.95 15.13 13.42
CA PHE A 146 7.06 14.09 12.93
C PHE A 146 7.77 13.17 11.94
N MET A 147 8.46 13.71 10.93
CA MET A 147 9.23 12.93 9.98
C MET A 147 10.35 12.12 10.65
N LEU A 148 11.08 12.72 11.60
CA LEU A 148 12.13 12.02 12.34
C LEU A 148 11.58 10.90 13.23
N SER A 149 10.40 11.08 13.81
CA SER A 149 9.76 10.04 14.64
C SER A 149 9.43 8.77 13.85
N LEU A 150 9.23 8.87 12.55
CA LEU A 150 8.91 7.75 11.65
C LEU A 150 10.16 7.01 11.13
N VAL A 151 11.38 7.50 11.38
CA VAL A 151 12.61 6.86 10.90
C VAL A 151 12.75 5.39 11.35
N PRO A 152 12.52 5.02 12.62
CA PRO A 152 12.59 3.61 13.00
C PRO A 152 11.51 2.76 12.34
N PHE A 153 10.35 3.35 12.05
CA PHE A 153 9.26 2.65 11.37
C PHE A 153 9.64 2.32 9.92
N VAL A 154 10.24 3.25 9.16
CA VAL A 154 10.69 2.96 7.79
C VAL A 154 11.74 1.85 7.76
N VAL A 155 12.67 1.85 8.72
CA VAL A 155 13.67 0.80 8.84
C VAL A 155 13.00 -0.55 9.12
N PHE A 156 12.07 -0.60 10.07
CA PHE A 156 11.28 -1.80 10.38
C PHE A 156 10.51 -2.31 9.15
N ASP A 157 9.84 -1.44 8.43
CA ASP A 157 9.00 -1.81 7.28
C ASP A 157 9.82 -2.37 6.11
N ILE A 158 11.06 -1.88 5.89
CA ILE A 158 11.98 -2.45 4.91
C ILE A 158 12.36 -3.89 5.29
N PHE A 159 12.66 -4.18 6.58
CA PHE A 159 12.90 -5.55 7.05
C PHE A 159 11.65 -6.42 6.88
N TYR A 160 10.50 -5.89 7.23
CA TYR A 160 9.21 -6.57 7.06
C TYR A 160 8.90 -6.86 5.59
N GLY A 161 9.17 -5.91 4.68
CA GLY A 161 9.08 -6.11 3.23
C GLY A 161 9.97 -7.26 2.74
N ALA A 162 11.20 -7.34 3.21
CA ALA A 162 12.10 -8.44 2.87
C ALA A 162 11.58 -9.81 3.38
N MET A 163 11.01 -9.87 4.60
CA MET A 163 10.37 -11.08 5.13
C MET A 163 9.17 -11.50 4.28
N ARG A 164 8.34 -10.54 3.85
CA ARG A 164 7.22 -10.76 2.92
C ARG A 164 7.74 -11.40 1.62
N GLY A 165 8.81 -10.86 1.04
CA GLY A 165 9.43 -11.38 -0.17
C GLY A 165 9.93 -12.82 -0.04
N GLN A 166 10.43 -13.23 1.13
CA GLN A 166 10.79 -14.63 1.42
C GLN A 166 9.57 -15.56 1.55
N GLY A 167 8.35 -15.03 1.51
CA GLY A 167 7.13 -15.79 1.79
C GLY A 167 6.88 -16.06 3.27
N LYS A 168 7.66 -15.44 4.17
CA LYS A 168 7.58 -15.59 5.63
C LYS A 168 6.71 -14.50 6.26
N VAL A 169 5.56 -14.22 5.62
CA VAL A 169 4.67 -13.10 5.99
C VAL A 169 4.18 -13.23 7.42
N LEU A 170 3.74 -14.42 7.83
CA LEU A 170 3.23 -14.67 9.18
C LEU A 170 4.30 -14.43 10.26
N LEU A 171 5.55 -14.85 10.01
CA LEU A 171 6.67 -14.60 10.93
C LEU A 171 7.00 -13.12 11.06
N GLY A 172 6.91 -12.36 9.95
CA GLY A 172 7.08 -10.91 9.97
C GLY A 172 5.91 -10.16 10.61
N LEU A 173 4.69 -10.72 10.51
CA LEU A 173 3.48 -10.15 11.10
C LEU A 173 3.55 -10.11 12.63
N LEU A 174 4.14 -11.12 13.28
CA LEU A 174 4.22 -11.15 14.75
C LEU A 174 4.93 -9.92 15.35
N PRO A 175 6.18 -9.57 14.95
CA PRO A 175 6.81 -8.35 15.43
C PRO A 175 6.08 -7.07 14.97
N PHE A 176 5.39 -7.10 13.83
CA PHE A 176 4.55 -5.97 13.40
C PHE A 176 3.35 -5.75 14.33
N MET A 177 2.66 -6.82 14.73
CA MET A 177 1.59 -6.72 15.74
C MET A 177 2.13 -6.24 17.10
N GLY A 178 3.33 -6.70 17.49
CA GLY A 178 4.02 -6.21 18.66
C GLY A 178 4.34 -4.71 18.60
N LEU A 179 4.79 -4.24 17.43
CA LEU A 179 5.02 -2.82 17.17
C LEU A 179 3.74 -2.01 17.34
N VAL A 180 2.63 -2.43 16.72
CA VAL A 180 1.33 -1.76 16.81
C VAL A 180 0.84 -1.71 18.28
N ALA A 181 0.94 -2.82 19.00
CA ALA A 181 0.55 -2.90 20.39
C ALA A 181 1.40 -1.96 21.28
N LEU A 182 2.72 -1.94 21.10
CA LEU A 182 3.63 -1.08 21.87
C LEU A 182 3.42 0.41 21.54
N ASP A 183 3.27 0.77 20.28
CA ASP A 183 3.01 2.16 19.87
C ASP A 183 1.70 2.67 20.50
N LEU A 184 0.59 1.93 20.33
CA LEU A 184 -0.70 2.32 20.90
C LEU A 184 -0.69 2.33 22.43
N SER A 185 -0.05 1.35 23.08
CA SER A 185 0.04 1.32 24.53
C SER A 185 0.88 2.47 25.06
N THR A 186 1.99 2.79 24.42
CA THR A 186 2.84 3.95 24.77
C THR A 186 2.05 5.25 24.60
N THR A 187 1.41 5.44 23.46
CA THR A 187 0.58 6.62 23.21
C THR A 187 -0.55 6.71 24.25
N TYR A 188 -1.23 5.59 24.53
CA TYR A 188 -2.30 5.55 25.55
C TYR A 188 -1.79 5.96 26.94
N VAL A 189 -0.68 5.41 27.40
CA VAL A 189 -0.12 5.72 28.74
C VAL A 189 0.29 7.19 28.82
N LEU A 190 0.95 7.73 27.78
CA LEU A 190 1.38 9.13 27.76
C LEU A 190 0.19 10.10 27.75
N VAL A 191 -0.85 9.78 26.98
CA VAL A 191 -2.09 10.57 26.92
C VAL A 191 -2.85 10.47 28.26
N SER A 192 -3.12 9.26 28.75
CA SER A 192 -4.03 9.06 29.89
C SER A 192 -3.40 9.36 31.25
N SER A 193 -2.11 9.06 31.42
CA SER A 193 -1.43 9.18 32.71
C SER A 193 -0.62 10.47 32.87
N TYR A 194 -0.12 11.01 31.74
CA TYR A 194 0.75 12.20 31.75
C TYR A 194 0.11 13.42 31.10
N GLY A 195 -1.06 13.27 30.46
CA GLY A 195 -1.75 14.38 29.78
C GLY A 195 -1.04 14.94 28.56
N TRP A 196 -0.14 14.14 27.94
CA TRP A 196 0.56 14.57 26.73
C TRP A 196 -0.39 14.63 25.55
N GLY A 197 -0.17 15.62 24.68
CA GLY A 197 -0.93 15.80 23.45
C GLY A 197 -0.32 15.06 22.26
N PHE A 198 -0.01 15.82 21.21
CA PHE A 198 0.57 15.29 19.96
C PHE A 198 1.95 14.63 20.18
N GLU A 199 2.72 15.08 21.17
CA GLU A 199 4.03 14.51 21.52
C GLU A 199 3.94 13.03 21.89
N ALA A 200 2.83 12.58 22.47
CA ALA A 200 2.60 11.17 22.76
C ALA A 200 2.62 10.31 21.52
N VAL A 201 2.12 10.83 20.39
CA VAL A 201 2.16 10.15 19.09
C VAL A 201 3.59 10.05 18.58
N LEU A 202 4.40 11.11 18.71
CA LEU A 202 5.81 11.10 18.30
C LEU A 202 6.61 10.03 19.05
N VAL A 203 6.38 9.92 20.36
CA VAL A 203 7.06 8.90 21.20
C VAL A 203 6.55 7.50 20.86
N GLY A 204 5.25 7.31 20.63
CA GLY A 204 4.70 6.04 20.18
C GLY A 204 5.32 5.56 18.87
N ASN A 205 5.45 6.47 17.87
CA ASN A 205 6.14 6.22 16.60
C ASN A 205 7.58 5.73 16.77
N LEU A 206 8.25 6.13 17.86
CA LEU A 206 9.64 5.72 18.14
C LEU A 206 9.70 4.39 18.90
N VAL A 207 8.93 4.26 19.98
CA VAL A 207 9.06 3.14 20.95
C VAL A 207 8.70 1.81 20.31
N GLY A 208 7.56 1.71 19.65
CA GLY A 208 7.11 0.47 19.02
C GLY A 208 8.13 -0.08 18.02
N PRO A 209 8.50 0.71 16.97
CA PRO A 209 9.48 0.26 15.99
C PRO A 209 10.87 0.00 16.57
N VAL A 210 11.39 0.86 17.45
CA VAL A 210 12.73 0.68 18.05
C VAL A 210 12.83 -0.63 18.82
N LEU A 211 11.80 -1.00 19.60
CA LEU A 211 11.80 -2.24 20.37
C LEU A 211 11.62 -3.48 19.49
N MET A 212 10.86 -3.39 18.39
CA MET A 212 10.60 -4.52 17.50
C MET A 212 11.63 -4.66 16.37
N LEU A 213 12.43 -3.63 16.08
CA LEU A 213 13.47 -3.68 15.06
C LEU A 213 14.50 -4.80 15.26
N PRO A 214 15.08 -5.01 16.46
CA PRO A 214 15.97 -6.13 16.70
C PRO A 214 15.32 -7.49 16.44
N VAL A 215 14.04 -7.62 16.77
CA VAL A 215 13.27 -8.87 16.59
C VAL A 215 13.11 -9.18 15.10
N ILE A 216 12.63 -8.21 14.31
CA ILE A 216 12.43 -8.43 12.86
C ILE A 216 13.76 -8.62 12.13
N ALA A 217 14.82 -7.90 12.54
CA ALA A 217 16.16 -8.06 11.97
C ALA A 217 16.73 -9.45 12.26
N TRP A 218 16.58 -9.95 13.49
CA TRP A 218 16.99 -11.30 13.88
C TRP A 218 16.22 -12.38 13.10
N LEU A 219 14.89 -12.22 12.97
CA LEU A 219 14.05 -13.13 12.19
C LEU A 219 14.50 -13.17 10.73
N LEU A 220 14.70 -12.02 10.08
CA LEU A 220 15.17 -12.00 8.70
C LEU A 220 16.54 -12.66 8.58
N HIS A 221 17.45 -12.40 9.53
CA HIS A 221 18.78 -12.97 9.52
C HIS A 221 18.77 -14.50 9.66
N ARG A 222 17.83 -15.03 10.44
CA ARG A 222 17.63 -16.46 10.61
C ARG A 222 17.01 -17.13 9.37
N GLU A 223 16.02 -16.48 8.76
CA GLU A 223 15.23 -17.07 7.66
C GLU A 223 15.91 -16.95 6.29
N VAL A 224 16.82 -15.99 6.12
CA VAL A 224 17.57 -15.86 4.88
C VAL A 224 18.63 -16.94 4.79
N ARG A 225 18.57 -17.73 3.71
CA ARG A 225 19.45 -18.89 3.47
C ARG A 225 20.92 -18.49 3.44
N SER A 226 21.78 -19.32 4.03
CA SER A 226 23.24 -19.20 3.94
C SER A 226 23.70 -19.57 2.53
N GLY A 227 24.57 -18.77 1.93
CA GLY A 227 25.15 -19.04 0.61
C GLY A 227 26.32 -18.11 0.32
N ASP A 228 27.03 -18.38 -0.75
CA ASP A 228 28.27 -17.71 -1.13
C ASP A 228 28.10 -16.21 -1.46
N ASP A 229 29.22 -15.49 -1.53
CA ASP A 229 29.26 -14.06 -1.81
C ASP A 229 28.77 -13.76 -3.23
N SER A 230 27.68 -13.01 -3.31
CA SER A 230 27.23 -12.47 -4.58
C SER A 230 28.16 -11.37 -5.07
N PRO A 231 28.54 -11.36 -6.36
CA PRO A 231 29.35 -10.29 -6.94
C PRO A 231 28.73 -8.91 -6.74
N GLU A 232 29.53 -7.89 -6.47
CA GLU A 232 29.01 -6.56 -6.13
C GLU A 232 28.39 -5.82 -7.32
N GLU A 233 28.98 -5.99 -8.51
CA GLU A 233 28.56 -5.26 -9.71
C GLU A 233 27.14 -5.65 -10.20
N PRO A 234 26.80 -6.92 -10.37
CA PRO A 234 25.43 -7.33 -10.68
C PRO A 234 24.43 -6.89 -9.61
N PHE A 235 24.83 -6.84 -8.33
CA PHE A 235 23.99 -6.34 -7.25
C PHE A 235 23.60 -4.88 -7.43
N ARG A 236 24.56 -3.99 -7.76
CA ARG A 236 24.31 -2.56 -7.97
C ARG A 236 23.34 -2.31 -9.14
N ILE A 237 23.55 -3.02 -10.25
CA ILE A 237 22.69 -2.91 -11.43
C ILE A 237 21.27 -3.37 -11.09
N ARG A 238 21.12 -4.52 -10.46
CA ARG A 238 19.82 -5.09 -10.07
C ARG A 238 19.07 -4.18 -9.09
N MET A 239 19.75 -3.65 -8.07
CA MET A 239 19.16 -2.72 -7.12
C MET A 239 18.68 -1.44 -7.79
N ARG A 240 19.48 -0.86 -8.69
CA ARG A 240 19.10 0.33 -9.44
C ARG A 240 17.88 0.07 -10.33
N GLN A 241 17.87 -1.07 -11.03
CA GLN A 241 16.73 -1.47 -11.87
C GLN A 241 15.44 -1.62 -11.05
N LEU A 242 15.50 -2.22 -9.87
CA LEU A 242 14.34 -2.36 -8.99
C LEU A 242 13.89 -1.02 -8.39
N GLN A 243 14.81 -0.17 -7.97
CA GLN A 243 14.45 1.16 -7.46
C GLN A 243 13.75 2.00 -8.54
N ILE A 244 14.27 1.99 -9.78
CA ILE A 244 13.67 2.74 -10.89
C ILE A 244 12.39 2.06 -11.41
N GLY A 245 12.37 0.74 -11.51
CA GLY A 245 11.25 0.01 -12.12
C GLY A 245 10.11 -0.31 -11.15
N VAL A 246 10.35 -0.26 -9.83
CA VAL A 246 9.36 -0.61 -8.81
C VAL A 246 9.24 0.49 -7.74
N GLY A 247 10.32 0.81 -7.04
CA GLY A 247 10.28 1.70 -5.87
C GLY A 247 9.81 3.11 -6.19
N ILE A 248 10.45 3.77 -7.17
CA ILE A 248 10.06 5.13 -7.59
C ILE A 248 8.64 5.18 -8.16
N PRO A 249 8.22 4.27 -9.04
CA PRO A 249 6.83 4.23 -9.50
C PRO A 249 5.82 4.07 -8.39
N VAL A 250 6.02 3.16 -7.43
CA VAL A 250 5.13 2.98 -6.27
C VAL A 250 5.03 4.27 -5.45
N PHE A 251 6.17 4.86 -5.09
CA PHE A 251 6.21 6.16 -4.42
C PHE A 251 5.41 7.22 -5.17
N SER A 252 5.68 7.37 -6.47
CA SER A 252 5.06 8.40 -7.30
C SER A 252 3.56 8.17 -7.50
N SER A 253 3.11 6.92 -7.63
CA SER A 253 1.69 6.59 -7.75
C SER A 253 0.90 6.99 -6.50
N ILE A 254 1.45 6.79 -5.31
CA ILE A 254 0.83 7.20 -4.04
C ILE A 254 0.74 8.73 -3.97
N VAL A 255 1.82 9.44 -4.34
CA VAL A 255 1.85 10.91 -4.35
C VAL A 255 0.86 11.48 -5.36
N VAL A 256 0.77 10.90 -6.56
CA VAL A 256 -0.21 11.33 -7.58
C VAL A 256 -1.65 11.16 -7.08
N GLY A 257 -1.99 10.01 -6.51
CA GLY A 257 -3.31 9.77 -5.93
C GLY A 257 -3.64 10.74 -4.78
N PHE A 258 -2.65 11.07 -3.95
CA PHE A 258 -2.81 12.07 -2.90
C PHE A 258 -3.08 13.48 -3.46
N VAL A 259 -2.32 13.93 -4.45
CA VAL A 259 -2.53 15.24 -5.10
C VAL A 259 -3.92 15.31 -5.73
N SER A 260 -4.34 14.24 -6.42
CA SER A 260 -5.69 14.15 -7.00
C SER A 260 -6.78 14.29 -5.94
N ALA A 261 -6.68 13.52 -4.85
CA ALA A 261 -7.63 13.62 -3.74
C ALA A 261 -7.66 15.04 -3.13
N SER A 262 -6.51 15.69 -2.99
CA SER A 262 -6.40 17.06 -2.49
C SER A 262 -7.07 18.12 -3.38
N VAL A 263 -7.26 17.84 -4.66
CA VAL A 263 -8.02 18.68 -5.59
C VAL A 263 -9.51 18.37 -5.54
N VAL A 264 -9.88 17.10 -5.52
CA VAL A 264 -11.29 16.66 -5.62
C VAL A 264 -12.07 16.98 -4.35
N PHE A 265 -11.51 16.72 -3.15
CA PHE A 265 -12.22 16.93 -1.88
C PHE A 265 -12.73 18.37 -1.64
N PRO A 266 -11.92 19.42 -1.82
CA PRO A 266 -12.41 20.80 -1.66
C PRO A 266 -13.52 21.18 -2.64
N ILE A 267 -13.53 20.58 -3.83
CA ILE A 267 -14.58 20.79 -4.82
C ILE A 267 -15.90 20.20 -4.34
N LEU A 268 -15.88 18.97 -3.82
CA LEU A 268 -17.07 18.31 -3.27
C LEU A 268 -17.64 19.08 -2.07
N ALA A 269 -16.77 19.64 -1.22
CA ALA A 269 -17.18 20.45 -0.08
C ALA A 269 -17.92 21.74 -0.49
N LYS A 270 -17.63 22.30 -1.68
CA LYS A 270 -18.34 23.47 -2.20
C LYS A 270 -19.76 23.16 -2.72
N ILE A 271 -20.04 21.91 -3.09
CA ILE A 271 -21.38 21.50 -3.58
C ILE A 271 -22.35 21.36 -2.42
N GLY A 272 -21.88 20.84 -1.27
CA GLY A 272 -22.69 20.70 -0.06
C GLY A 272 -21.90 20.01 1.04
N GLU A 273 -22.08 20.46 2.25
CA GLU A 273 -21.35 19.97 3.43
C GLU A 273 -21.71 18.49 3.71
N ASP A 274 -23.00 18.13 3.64
CA ASP A 274 -23.47 16.75 3.78
C ASP A 274 -22.96 15.86 2.65
N SER A 275 -22.89 16.38 1.42
CA SER A 275 -22.38 15.63 0.27
C SER A 275 -20.90 15.30 0.38
N ALA A 276 -20.08 16.22 0.85
CA ALA A 276 -18.66 15.96 1.08
C ALA A 276 -18.46 14.94 2.20
N SER A 277 -19.23 15.04 3.28
CA SER A 277 -19.19 14.12 4.41
C SER A 277 -19.64 12.72 4.00
N ALA A 278 -20.72 12.60 3.22
CA ALA A 278 -21.22 11.35 2.67
C ALA A 278 -20.16 10.69 1.75
N PHE A 279 -19.57 11.47 0.84
CA PHE A 279 -18.50 10.98 -0.04
C PHE A 279 -17.30 10.46 0.76
N PHE A 280 -16.91 11.18 1.81
CA PHE A 280 -15.83 10.77 2.68
C PHE A 280 -16.11 9.42 3.38
N VAL A 281 -17.32 9.21 3.88
CA VAL A 281 -17.74 7.94 4.49
C VAL A 281 -17.68 6.80 3.47
N VAL A 282 -18.28 6.99 2.29
CA VAL A 282 -18.29 5.98 1.21
C VAL A 282 -16.87 5.68 0.74
N LEU A 283 -16.01 6.70 0.61
CA LEU A 283 -14.60 6.52 0.23
C LEU A 283 -13.84 5.71 1.27
N ARG A 284 -14.04 5.99 2.56
CA ARG A 284 -13.42 5.22 3.66
C ARG A 284 -13.83 3.75 3.63
N TYR A 285 -15.10 3.49 3.41
CA TYR A 285 -15.62 2.13 3.26
C TYR A 285 -15.03 1.44 2.04
N ARG A 286 -14.94 2.14 0.90
CA ARG A 286 -14.31 1.63 -0.32
C ARG A 286 -12.82 1.32 -0.14
N ILE A 287 -12.07 2.17 0.57
CA ILE A 287 -10.67 1.91 0.90
C ILE A 287 -10.53 0.65 1.75
N ALA A 288 -11.35 0.48 2.78
CA ALA A 288 -11.35 -0.74 3.59
C ALA A 288 -11.65 -2.00 2.76
N PHE A 289 -12.57 -1.90 1.81
CA PHE A 289 -12.89 -2.99 0.87
C PHE A 289 -11.75 -3.29 -0.12
N MET A 290 -10.95 -2.30 -0.50
CA MET A 290 -9.83 -2.44 -1.42
C MET A 290 -8.60 -3.11 -0.77
N ILE A 291 -8.39 -2.95 0.55
CA ILE A 291 -7.19 -3.45 1.26
C ILE A 291 -6.94 -4.95 1.02
N PRO A 292 -7.93 -5.86 1.14
CA PRO A 292 -7.71 -7.28 0.84
C PRO A 292 -7.35 -7.54 -0.63
N ALA A 293 -7.82 -6.74 -1.59
CA ALA A 293 -7.44 -6.88 -3.00
C ALA A 293 -5.95 -6.59 -3.22
N ILE A 294 -5.42 -5.54 -2.57
CA ILE A 294 -3.98 -5.21 -2.55
C ILE A 294 -3.18 -6.37 -1.95
N ALA A 295 -3.66 -6.93 -0.83
CA ALA A 295 -3.01 -8.06 -0.17
C ALA A 295 -2.92 -9.30 -1.08
N ILE A 296 -4.00 -9.63 -1.78
CA ILE A 296 -4.05 -10.74 -2.73
C ILE A 296 -3.13 -10.47 -3.93
N GLY A 297 -3.16 -9.26 -4.48
CA GLY A 297 -2.27 -8.84 -5.56
C GLY A 297 -0.79 -9.01 -5.19
N SER A 298 -0.41 -8.55 -3.99
CA SER A 298 0.93 -8.72 -3.44
C SER A 298 1.32 -10.19 -3.25
N ALA A 299 0.41 -11.03 -2.75
CA ALA A 299 0.66 -12.45 -2.58
C ALA A 299 0.92 -13.15 -3.92
N ILE A 300 0.10 -12.87 -4.94
CA ILE A 300 0.30 -13.40 -6.30
C ILE A 300 1.65 -12.93 -6.85
N ALA A 301 1.96 -11.64 -6.74
CA ALA A 301 3.21 -11.08 -7.25
C ALA A 301 4.45 -11.68 -6.57
N ILE A 302 4.40 -11.95 -5.26
CA ILE A 302 5.49 -12.62 -4.52
C ILE A 302 5.69 -14.03 -5.05
N LEU A 303 4.63 -14.84 -5.18
CA LEU A 303 4.71 -16.20 -5.70
C LEU A 303 5.31 -16.23 -7.12
N VAL A 304 4.88 -15.32 -7.98
CA VAL A 304 5.41 -15.17 -9.34
C VAL A 304 6.88 -14.75 -9.34
N ASN A 305 7.27 -13.79 -8.48
CA ASN A 305 8.66 -13.33 -8.37
C ASN A 305 9.59 -14.40 -7.79
N GLN A 306 9.13 -15.24 -6.84
CA GLN A 306 9.90 -16.35 -6.30
C GLN A 306 10.26 -17.40 -7.36
N LEU A 307 9.39 -17.62 -8.33
CA LEU A 307 9.59 -18.56 -9.43
C LEU A 307 10.34 -17.93 -10.63
N ALA A 308 10.60 -16.62 -10.62
CA ALA A 308 11.17 -15.90 -11.77
C ALA A 308 12.60 -16.35 -12.11
N GLU A 309 13.37 -16.74 -11.11
CA GLU A 309 14.77 -17.16 -11.26
C GLU A 309 14.92 -18.69 -11.40
N GLU A 310 13.85 -19.46 -11.19
CA GLU A 310 13.86 -20.93 -11.31
C GLU A 310 13.54 -21.42 -12.72
N GLY A 311 13.26 -20.50 -13.65
CA GLY A 311 12.85 -20.88 -15.03
C GLY A 311 11.48 -21.54 -15.11
N GLN A 312 10.67 -21.47 -14.03
CA GLN A 312 9.35 -22.13 -13.95
C GLN A 312 8.25 -21.22 -14.53
N THR A 313 8.38 -20.83 -15.79
CA THR A 313 7.45 -19.89 -16.45
C THR A 313 6.02 -20.43 -16.50
N ALA A 314 5.83 -21.73 -16.74
CA ALA A 314 4.50 -22.35 -16.75
C ALA A 314 3.78 -22.21 -15.41
N GLN A 315 4.50 -22.37 -14.29
CA GLN A 315 3.93 -22.23 -12.95
C GLN A 315 3.65 -20.76 -12.61
N ARG A 316 4.51 -19.82 -13.03
CA ARG A 316 4.28 -18.36 -12.93
C ARG A 316 2.99 -17.95 -13.64
N LEU A 317 2.86 -18.39 -14.90
CA LEU A 317 1.67 -18.11 -15.71
C LEU A 317 0.40 -18.67 -15.05
N ARG A 318 0.49 -19.83 -14.44
CA ARG A 318 -0.63 -20.47 -13.73
C ARG A 318 -1.13 -19.63 -12.55
N TYR A 319 -0.26 -19.07 -11.70
CA TYR A 319 -0.67 -18.18 -10.61
C TYR A 319 -1.41 -16.95 -11.13
N LEU A 320 -0.97 -16.40 -12.26
CA LEU A 320 -1.61 -15.23 -12.87
C LEU A 320 -2.96 -15.59 -13.53
N VAL A 321 -2.99 -16.66 -14.34
CA VAL A 321 -4.19 -17.03 -15.13
C VAL A 321 -5.31 -17.62 -14.27
N ILE A 322 -4.97 -18.30 -13.19
CA ILE A 322 -5.99 -18.88 -12.27
C ILE A 322 -6.30 -17.88 -11.15
N GLY A 323 -5.28 -17.33 -10.51
CA GLY A 323 -5.46 -16.52 -9.32
C GLY A 323 -6.18 -15.20 -9.57
N VAL A 324 -5.77 -14.45 -10.61
CA VAL A 324 -6.35 -13.14 -10.89
C VAL A 324 -7.82 -13.21 -11.29
N PRO A 325 -8.24 -14.02 -12.29
CA PRO A 325 -9.65 -14.12 -12.65
C PRO A 325 -10.53 -14.65 -11.51
N PHE A 326 -10.06 -15.65 -10.76
CA PHE A 326 -10.80 -16.15 -9.61
C PHE A 326 -11.06 -15.06 -8.57
N MET A 327 -10.03 -14.28 -8.23
CA MET A 327 -10.17 -13.21 -7.25
C MET A 327 -11.01 -12.05 -7.76
N LEU A 328 -10.90 -11.68 -9.03
CA LEU A 328 -11.82 -10.71 -9.64
C LEU A 328 -13.27 -11.18 -9.60
N SER A 329 -13.54 -12.45 -9.91
CA SER A 329 -14.87 -13.03 -9.81
C SER A 329 -15.41 -13.02 -8.38
N LEU A 330 -14.56 -13.32 -7.39
CA LEU A 330 -14.91 -13.23 -5.97
C LEU A 330 -15.27 -11.80 -5.58
N TYR A 331 -14.45 -10.82 -5.98
CA TYR A 331 -14.72 -9.40 -5.71
C TYR A 331 -16.00 -8.91 -6.38
N ALA A 332 -16.27 -9.34 -7.61
CA ALA A 332 -17.53 -9.03 -8.29
C ALA A 332 -18.75 -9.59 -7.51
N ALA A 333 -18.67 -10.86 -7.07
CA ALA A 333 -19.72 -11.47 -6.28
C ALA A 333 -19.94 -10.77 -4.93
N VAL A 334 -18.84 -10.45 -4.19
CA VAL A 334 -18.94 -9.73 -2.90
C VAL A 334 -19.49 -8.33 -3.11
N THR A 335 -19.07 -7.60 -4.16
CA THR A 335 -19.63 -6.27 -4.48
C THR A 335 -21.13 -6.34 -4.75
N ALA A 336 -21.60 -7.35 -5.46
CA ALA A 336 -23.03 -7.54 -5.72
C ALA A 336 -23.85 -7.83 -4.44
N LEU A 337 -23.20 -8.37 -3.40
CA LEU A 337 -23.82 -8.65 -2.11
C LEU A 337 -23.71 -7.47 -1.11
N LEU A 338 -22.85 -6.48 -1.36
CA LEU A 338 -22.63 -5.34 -0.44
C LEU A 338 -23.93 -4.60 -0.06
N PRO A 339 -24.90 -4.36 -0.97
CA PRO A 339 -26.16 -3.70 -0.59
C PRO A 339 -26.94 -4.40 0.52
N GLN A 340 -26.75 -5.73 0.66
CA GLN A 340 -27.40 -6.53 1.72
C GLN A 340 -26.75 -6.28 3.09
N TRP A 341 -25.57 -5.67 3.14
CA TRP A 341 -24.81 -5.35 4.36
C TRP A 341 -24.80 -3.85 4.67
N GLY A 342 -25.85 -3.12 4.23
CA GLY A 342 -25.96 -1.66 4.39
C GLY A 342 -25.80 -1.18 5.83
N GLY A 343 -26.13 -2.00 6.84
CA GLY A 343 -25.90 -1.69 8.25
C GLY A 343 -24.44 -1.46 8.66
N ALA A 344 -23.45 -1.79 7.80
CA ALA A 344 -22.05 -1.45 8.05
C ALA A 344 -21.77 0.06 7.87
N LEU A 345 -22.52 0.74 6.99
CA LEU A 345 -22.44 2.20 6.82
C LEU A 345 -23.03 2.92 8.03
N ASP A 346 -24.07 2.37 8.66
CA ASP A 346 -24.70 2.92 9.87
C ASP A 346 -23.71 3.06 11.02
N LEU A 347 -22.65 2.24 11.06
CA LEU A 347 -21.60 2.33 12.08
C LEU A 347 -20.68 3.54 11.87
N LEU A 348 -20.65 4.11 10.67
CA LEU A 348 -19.78 5.23 10.28
C LEU A 348 -20.50 6.58 10.29
N VAL A 349 -21.84 6.57 10.32
CA VAL A 349 -22.68 7.77 10.34
C VAL A 349 -23.36 7.91 11.69
N PRO A 350 -23.33 9.11 12.36
CA PRO A 350 -24.03 9.33 13.61
C PRO A 350 -25.53 9.05 13.47
N ALA A 351 -26.12 8.32 14.43
CA ALA A 351 -27.52 7.91 14.39
C ALA A 351 -28.52 9.07 14.30
N GLN A 352 -28.11 10.28 14.71
CA GLN A 352 -28.95 11.49 14.74
C GLN A 352 -28.87 12.33 13.46
N ALA A 353 -27.99 11.98 12.49
CA ALA A 353 -27.76 12.74 11.26
C ALA A 353 -28.51 12.10 10.09
N GLU A 354 -29.84 12.22 10.05
CA GLU A 354 -30.70 11.58 9.05
C GLU A 354 -30.38 12.05 7.62
N ALA A 355 -30.15 13.35 7.43
CA ALA A 355 -29.78 13.92 6.12
C ALA A 355 -28.46 13.35 5.61
N LEU A 356 -27.44 13.26 6.46
CA LEU A 356 -26.15 12.67 6.11
C LEU A 356 -26.28 11.17 5.80
N ARG A 357 -27.15 10.42 6.54
CA ARG A 357 -27.40 9.02 6.28
C ARG A 357 -28.02 8.82 4.89
N GLN A 358 -29.08 9.58 4.57
CA GLN A 358 -29.71 9.51 3.26
C GLN A 358 -28.72 9.84 2.12
N ALA A 359 -27.94 10.93 2.27
CA ALA A 359 -26.91 11.30 1.31
C ALA A 359 -25.84 10.21 1.16
N THR A 360 -25.48 9.53 2.27
CA THR A 360 -24.51 8.42 2.25
C THR A 360 -25.05 7.20 1.51
N ASP A 361 -26.32 6.82 1.74
CA ASP A 361 -26.95 5.69 1.07
C ASP A 361 -27.11 5.93 -0.45
N GLU A 362 -27.55 7.14 -0.84
CA GLU A 362 -27.65 7.51 -2.25
C GLU A 362 -26.27 7.46 -2.94
N MET A 363 -25.26 8.02 -2.29
CA MET A 363 -23.90 8.05 -2.81
C MET A 363 -23.26 6.65 -2.85
N PHE A 364 -23.51 5.82 -1.85
CA PHE A 364 -23.07 4.42 -1.83
C PHE A 364 -23.69 3.64 -2.98
N ALA A 365 -25.01 3.78 -3.21
CA ALA A 365 -25.69 3.13 -4.31
C ALA A 365 -25.12 3.57 -5.68
N ALA A 366 -24.88 4.87 -5.87
CA ALA A 366 -24.30 5.42 -7.08
C ALA A 366 -22.87 4.91 -7.33
N LEU A 367 -22.04 4.85 -6.28
CA LEU A 367 -20.64 4.43 -6.38
C LEU A 367 -20.41 2.92 -6.21
N LEU A 368 -21.45 2.10 -6.03
CA LEU A 368 -21.31 0.68 -5.74
C LEU A 368 -20.41 -0.07 -6.74
N VAL A 369 -20.59 0.19 -8.03
CA VAL A 369 -19.77 -0.43 -9.09
C VAL A 369 -18.27 -0.11 -8.93
N THR A 370 -17.93 1.04 -8.36
CA THR A 370 -16.54 1.43 -8.15
C THR A 370 -15.84 0.59 -7.08
N PHE A 371 -16.56 -0.08 -6.19
CA PHE A 371 -15.97 -1.00 -5.22
C PHE A 371 -15.26 -2.16 -5.91
N PHE A 372 -15.90 -2.73 -6.95
CA PHE A 372 -15.26 -3.73 -7.79
C PHE A 372 -14.15 -3.14 -8.66
N LEU A 373 -14.44 -2.06 -9.39
CA LEU A 373 -13.52 -1.48 -10.36
C LEU A 373 -12.21 -1.00 -9.70
N VAL A 374 -12.33 -0.27 -8.59
CA VAL A 374 -11.16 0.26 -7.87
C VAL A 374 -10.37 -0.87 -7.20
N SER A 375 -11.04 -1.84 -6.57
CA SER A 375 -10.35 -3.00 -5.97
C SER A 375 -9.64 -3.87 -7.00
N GLY A 376 -10.29 -4.11 -8.14
CA GLY A 376 -9.70 -4.84 -9.26
C GLY A 376 -8.50 -4.08 -9.86
N SER A 377 -8.63 -2.76 -10.05
CA SER A 377 -7.53 -1.89 -10.48
C SER A 377 -6.34 -1.97 -9.52
N ALA A 378 -6.57 -1.83 -8.22
CA ALA A 378 -5.54 -1.86 -7.20
C ALA A 378 -4.80 -3.20 -7.16
N MET A 379 -5.52 -4.32 -7.27
CA MET A 379 -4.92 -5.65 -7.36
C MET A 379 -4.04 -5.79 -8.61
N LEU A 380 -4.53 -5.39 -9.80
CA LEU A 380 -3.78 -5.46 -11.05
C LEU A 380 -2.57 -4.51 -11.02
N GLN A 381 -2.72 -3.30 -10.48
CA GLN A 381 -1.67 -2.32 -10.30
C GLN A 381 -0.51 -2.91 -9.49
N VAL A 382 -0.79 -3.43 -8.31
CA VAL A 382 0.24 -4.02 -7.42
C VAL A 382 0.96 -5.20 -8.08
N ILE A 383 0.24 -6.05 -8.82
CA ILE A 383 0.85 -7.14 -9.57
C ILE A 383 1.80 -6.60 -10.65
N LEU A 384 1.35 -5.63 -11.46
CA LEU A 384 2.14 -5.04 -12.53
C LEU A 384 3.39 -4.32 -12.00
N GLU A 385 3.25 -3.53 -10.93
CA GLU A 385 4.37 -2.82 -10.27
C GLU A 385 5.43 -3.80 -9.80
N GLN A 386 5.05 -4.83 -9.07
CA GLN A 386 5.99 -5.80 -8.50
C GLN A 386 6.60 -6.73 -9.55
N LEU A 387 5.95 -6.90 -10.71
CA LEU A 387 6.50 -7.64 -11.85
C LEU A 387 7.37 -6.78 -12.78
N GLY A 388 7.68 -5.52 -12.38
CA GLY A 388 8.61 -4.64 -13.08
C GLY A 388 7.98 -3.78 -14.17
N ARG A 389 6.65 -3.60 -14.16
CA ARG A 389 5.93 -2.68 -15.03
C ARG A 389 5.53 -1.37 -14.35
N GLY A 390 6.18 -1.01 -13.26
CA GLY A 390 5.83 0.13 -12.43
C GLY A 390 5.78 1.46 -13.18
N VAL A 391 6.71 1.72 -14.12
CA VAL A 391 6.68 2.95 -14.93
C VAL A 391 5.41 3.05 -15.77
N GLN A 392 4.95 1.93 -16.36
CA GLN A 392 3.71 1.91 -17.15
C GLN A 392 2.49 2.14 -16.25
N VAL A 393 2.50 1.55 -15.06
CA VAL A 393 1.48 1.78 -14.04
C VAL A 393 1.45 3.26 -13.66
N LEU A 394 2.60 3.86 -13.35
CA LEU A 394 2.68 5.28 -12.99
C LEU A 394 2.11 6.20 -14.08
N VAL A 395 2.44 5.93 -15.35
CA VAL A 395 1.92 6.72 -16.48
C VAL A 395 0.40 6.62 -16.57
N ILE A 396 -0.15 5.41 -16.43
CA ILE A 396 -1.60 5.18 -16.44
C ILE A 396 -2.25 5.91 -15.25
N THR A 397 -1.74 5.71 -14.05
CA THR A 397 -2.24 6.37 -12.83
C THR A 397 -2.23 7.90 -12.99
N PHE A 398 -1.11 8.46 -13.45
CA PHE A 398 -1.00 9.90 -13.68
C PHE A 398 -2.03 10.43 -14.68
N LEU A 399 -2.21 9.74 -15.82
CA LEU A 399 -3.18 10.16 -16.85
C LEU A 399 -4.62 10.08 -16.34
N ILE A 400 -4.96 9.03 -15.60
CA ILE A 400 -6.29 8.85 -15.00
C ILE A 400 -6.55 9.93 -13.96
N GLU A 401 -5.63 10.13 -13.01
CA GLU A 401 -5.81 11.09 -11.93
C GLU A 401 -5.84 12.54 -12.46
N ALA A 402 -4.96 12.88 -13.40
CA ALA A 402 -4.97 14.20 -14.05
C ALA A 402 -6.27 14.42 -14.85
N GLY A 403 -6.74 13.40 -15.57
CA GLY A 403 -8.01 13.44 -16.29
C GLY A 403 -9.21 13.59 -15.36
N THR A 404 -9.20 12.87 -14.23
CA THR A 404 -10.23 12.98 -13.18
C THR A 404 -10.27 14.39 -12.59
N CYS A 405 -9.11 14.93 -12.18
CA CYS A 405 -9.02 16.30 -11.68
C CYS A 405 -9.53 17.32 -12.71
N ALA A 406 -9.08 17.21 -13.96
CA ALA A 406 -9.51 18.11 -15.03
C ALA A 406 -11.02 18.01 -15.28
N GLY A 407 -11.58 16.81 -15.29
CA GLY A 407 -13.01 16.56 -15.46
C GLY A 407 -13.85 17.14 -14.33
N VAL A 408 -13.43 16.91 -13.06
CA VAL A 408 -14.13 17.44 -11.88
C VAL A 408 -14.06 18.99 -11.84
N VAL A 409 -12.90 19.58 -12.11
CA VAL A 409 -12.75 21.04 -12.20
C VAL A 409 -13.63 21.61 -13.32
N TRP A 410 -13.62 20.99 -14.50
CA TRP A 410 -14.46 21.38 -15.62
C TRP A 410 -15.95 21.30 -15.27
N ALA A 411 -16.41 20.20 -14.67
CA ALA A 411 -17.80 20.06 -14.24
C ALA A 411 -18.20 21.15 -13.26
N MET A 412 -17.34 21.48 -12.31
CA MET A 412 -17.57 22.57 -11.35
C MET A 412 -17.67 23.93 -12.01
N MET A 413 -16.83 24.22 -13.03
CA MET A 413 -16.89 25.46 -13.80
C MET A 413 -18.20 25.61 -14.60
N GLN A 414 -18.84 24.50 -14.96
CA GLN A 414 -20.14 24.47 -15.62
C GLN A 414 -21.33 24.54 -14.64
N GLY A 415 -21.07 24.64 -13.34
CA GLY A 415 -22.13 24.63 -12.32
C GLY A 415 -22.82 23.27 -12.20
N ALA A 416 -22.09 22.18 -12.48
CA ALA A 416 -22.64 20.85 -12.49
C ALA A 416 -23.08 20.38 -11.10
N GLU A 417 -24.13 19.59 -11.08
CA GLU A 417 -24.62 18.90 -9.88
C GLU A 417 -23.71 17.71 -9.50
N MET A 418 -23.87 17.19 -8.29
CA MET A 418 -23.13 16.05 -7.76
C MET A 418 -23.14 14.84 -8.70
N GLY A 419 -24.27 14.58 -9.38
CA GLY A 419 -24.43 13.44 -10.28
C GLY A 419 -23.36 13.36 -11.37
N LEU A 420 -23.06 14.49 -12.06
CA LEU A 420 -22.02 14.51 -13.10
C LEU A 420 -20.62 14.21 -12.52
N ILE A 421 -20.32 14.68 -11.31
CA ILE A 421 -19.05 14.39 -10.67
C ILE A 421 -18.92 12.89 -10.34
N LEU A 422 -20.00 12.28 -9.83
CA LEU A 422 -20.02 10.84 -9.59
C LEU A 422 -19.83 10.04 -10.88
N ASP A 423 -20.45 10.46 -11.98
CA ASP A 423 -20.28 9.84 -13.30
C ASP A 423 -18.81 9.93 -13.78
N ILE A 424 -18.16 11.08 -13.59
CA ILE A 424 -16.72 11.24 -13.89
C ILE A 424 -15.87 10.27 -13.06
N LEU A 425 -16.15 10.14 -11.76
CA LEU A 425 -15.41 9.22 -10.87
C LEU A 425 -15.63 7.76 -11.26
N ILE A 426 -16.85 7.37 -11.66
CA ILE A 426 -17.18 6.02 -12.16
C ILE A 426 -16.44 5.77 -13.47
N ALA A 427 -16.51 6.71 -14.42
CA ALA A 427 -15.82 6.59 -15.70
C ALA A 427 -14.31 6.47 -15.53
N ALA A 428 -13.70 7.26 -14.64
CA ALA A 428 -12.28 7.17 -14.29
C ALA A 428 -11.90 5.80 -13.71
N ALA A 429 -12.72 5.27 -12.79
CA ALA A 429 -12.53 3.92 -12.23
C ALA A 429 -12.63 2.82 -13.29
N ALA A 430 -13.61 2.91 -14.20
CA ALA A 430 -13.78 1.95 -15.30
C ALA A 430 -12.61 2.00 -16.28
N LEU A 431 -12.17 3.21 -16.65
CA LEU A 431 -11.02 3.42 -17.53
C LEU A 431 -9.72 2.89 -16.89
N SER A 432 -9.51 3.16 -15.61
CA SER A 432 -8.37 2.65 -14.83
C SER A 432 -8.33 1.12 -14.86
N PHE A 433 -9.45 0.47 -14.50
CA PHE A 433 -9.57 -0.98 -14.53
C PHE A 433 -9.31 -1.56 -15.93
N GLY A 434 -9.91 -0.98 -16.96
CA GLY A 434 -9.72 -1.40 -18.36
C GLY A 434 -8.27 -1.31 -18.81
N LEU A 435 -7.58 -0.20 -18.53
CA LEU A 435 -6.17 0.00 -18.90
C LEU A 435 -5.24 -0.97 -18.15
N PHE A 436 -5.44 -1.17 -16.84
CA PHE A 436 -4.64 -2.16 -16.10
C PHE A 436 -4.92 -3.59 -16.54
N ALA A 437 -6.18 -3.94 -16.87
CA ALA A 437 -6.52 -5.25 -17.44
C ALA A 437 -5.82 -5.48 -18.79
N VAL A 438 -5.79 -4.48 -19.68
CA VAL A 438 -5.05 -4.56 -20.94
C VAL A 438 -3.55 -4.77 -20.70
N GLN A 439 -2.94 -4.01 -19.78
CA GLN A 439 -1.52 -4.18 -19.44
C GLN A 439 -1.23 -5.57 -18.85
N PHE A 440 -2.14 -6.09 -18.05
CA PHE A 440 -2.05 -7.44 -17.50
C PHE A 440 -2.12 -8.51 -18.60
N LEU A 441 -3.04 -8.40 -19.56
CA LEU A 441 -3.12 -9.29 -20.71
C LEU A 441 -1.86 -9.24 -21.60
N LEU A 442 -1.27 -8.05 -21.79
CA LEU A 442 -0.01 -7.90 -22.50
C LEU A 442 1.16 -8.56 -21.74
N LEU A 443 1.15 -8.51 -20.39
CA LEU A 443 2.11 -9.23 -19.57
C LEU A 443 1.98 -10.75 -19.75
N LEU A 444 0.75 -11.29 -19.70
CA LEU A 444 0.50 -12.73 -19.92
C LEU A 444 0.99 -13.19 -21.28
N ARG A 445 0.70 -12.43 -22.35
CA ARG A 445 1.17 -12.73 -23.71
C ARG A 445 2.71 -12.76 -23.81
N LYS A 446 3.38 -11.82 -23.13
CA LYS A 446 4.85 -11.79 -23.11
C LYS A 446 5.44 -13.00 -22.37
N LEU A 447 4.88 -13.38 -21.25
CA LEU A 447 5.33 -14.55 -20.49
C LEU A 447 5.08 -15.85 -21.28
N GLY A 448 3.91 -16.02 -21.92
CA GLY A 448 3.59 -17.21 -22.70
C GLY A 448 4.45 -17.38 -23.96
N ARG A 449 4.95 -16.28 -24.56
CA ARG A 449 5.90 -16.35 -25.69
C ARG A 449 7.32 -16.76 -25.28
N ALA A 450 7.70 -16.45 -24.05
CA ALA A 450 9.03 -16.83 -23.54
C ALA A 450 9.15 -18.35 -23.29
N ASP A 451 8.04 -19.09 -23.19
CA ASP A 451 8.01 -20.54 -23.08
C ASP A 451 8.00 -21.27 -24.43
N ALA A 452 7.72 -20.53 -25.52
CA ALA A 452 7.57 -21.13 -26.85
C ALA A 452 8.89 -21.09 -27.68
N VAL A 453 9.96 -20.51 -27.14
CA VAL A 453 11.32 -20.42 -27.70
C VAL A 453 12.29 -21.19 -26.80
#